data_c51714fdb895c9bc36c9dca4d922ba2c
#
_entry.id   c51714fdb895c9bc36c9dca4d922ba2c
#
_cell.length_a   1.000
_cell.length_b   1.000
_cell.length_c   1.000
_cell.angle_alpha   90.00
_cell.angle_beta   90.00
_cell.angle_gamma   90.00
#
_symmetry.space_group_name_H-M   'P 1'
#
loop_
_entity.id
_entity.type
_entity.pdbx_description
1 polymer ?
#
loop_
_entity_poly.entity_id
_entity_poly.type
_entity_poly.pdbx_seq_one_letter_code
_entity_poly.pdbx_strand_id
1 'polypeptide(L)'
;MIPLDLAFAHHYEIAEPPELPGAGPWSTPVHYFPPAKARSEHHGHWLKVIPASGNSWLGVFSGDAGLSFSRVLSTPNPDQFCVVVEGAAYLVFAEAPSRWERFDLFPVTGACAIPESGLLILTTFHKLAALGATGLVWESPRVCWDDLRITQADGERIEGTGYDPTNTPSEMHFSVDTKTGQSLLPAPLSIHGNPIW
;
A
#
# COMPACT_ATOMS: atom_id res chain seq x y z
N MET A 1 15.70 0.43 7.92
CA MET A 1 14.66 1.47 7.66
C MET A 1 13.71 0.98 6.58
N ILE A 2 12.39 1.13 6.76
CA ILE A 2 11.45 0.99 5.64
C ILE A 2 11.63 2.20 4.72
N PRO A 3 11.76 2.02 3.40
CA PRO A 3 11.85 3.14 2.46
C PRO A 3 10.63 4.05 2.53
N LEU A 4 10.84 5.36 2.43
CA LEU A 4 9.80 6.38 2.36
C LEU A 4 9.54 6.77 0.91
N ASP A 5 8.28 6.89 0.53
CA ASP A 5 7.82 7.43 -0.75
C ASP A 5 6.67 8.41 -0.48
N LEU A 6 7.02 9.68 -0.36
CA LEU A 6 6.12 10.75 0.07
C LEU A 6 5.78 11.66 -1.13
N ALA A 7 5.19 11.08 -2.16
CA ALA A 7 4.88 11.76 -3.43
C ALA A 7 3.73 12.78 -3.33
N PHE A 8 2.84 12.64 -2.32
CA PHE A 8 1.75 13.59 -2.08
C PHE A 8 2.12 14.60 -1.00
N ALA A 9 1.52 15.79 -1.06
CA ALA A 9 1.58 16.77 0.03
C ALA A 9 1.04 16.15 1.34
N HIS A 10 1.70 16.43 2.46
CA HIS A 10 1.35 15.85 3.75
C HIS A 10 1.64 16.81 4.90
N HIS A 11 0.90 16.66 6.01
CA HIS A 11 0.98 17.51 7.20
C HIS A 11 1.66 16.78 8.39
N TYR A 12 2.61 15.90 8.11
CA TYR A 12 3.34 15.15 9.12
C TYR A 12 4.78 14.89 8.66
N GLU A 13 5.64 14.54 9.61
CA GLU A 13 6.97 13.99 9.31
C GLU A 13 7.03 12.55 9.80
N ILE A 14 7.78 11.72 9.08
CA ILE A 14 8.04 10.34 9.47
C ILE A 14 9.56 10.15 9.53
N ALA A 15 10.03 9.62 10.66
CA ALA A 15 11.43 9.35 10.91
C ALA A 15 11.63 7.96 11.55
N GLU A 16 12.84 7.46 11.51
CA GLU A 16 13.21 6.38 12.42
C GLU A 16 13.33 6.92 13.85
N PRO A 17 12.87 6.17 14.84
CA PRO A 17 13.20 6.52 16.21
C PRO A 17 14.74 6.44 16.41
N PRO A 18 15.37 7.47 17.00
CA PRO A 18 16.83 7.53 17.15
C PRO A 18 17.36 6.38 18.03
N GLU A 19 16.56 5.89 18.93
CA GLU A 19 16.80 4.70 19.75
C GLU A 19 15.50 3.93 19.90
N LEU A 20 15.58 2.61 19.79
CA LEU A 20 14.45 1.77 20.15
C LEU A 20 14.26 1.91 21.66
N PRO A 21 13.03 2.17 22.07
CA PRO A 21 12.74 2.33 23.47
C PRO A 21 13.16 1.06 24.26
N GLY A 22 14.00 1.16 25.33
CA GLY A 22 14.32 0.08 26.26
C GLY A 22 13.09 -0.37 27.08
N ALA A 23 13.22 -1.33 27.97
CA ALA A 23 12.13 -1.73 28.85
C ALA A 23 11.90 -0.63 29.91
N GLY A 24 10.86 0.18 29.77
CA GLY A 24 10.52 1.24 30.73
C GLY A 24 9.31 2.07 30.29
N PRO A 25 8.77 2.92 31.19
CA PRO A 25 7.68 3.81 30.79
C PRO A 25 8.19 4.81 29.75
N TRP A 26 7.55 4.78 28.59
CA TRP A 26 7.87 5.65 27.45
C TRP A 26 7.36 7.06 27.70
N SER A 27 8.19 8.05 27.44
CA SER A 27 7.74 9.46 27.44
C SER A 27 6.90 9.80 26.18
N THR A 28 7.07 9.03 25.11
CA THR A 28 6.35 9.18 23.85
C THR A 28 5.31 8.05 23.72
N PRO A 29 4.04 8.36 23.41
CA PRO A 29 2.99 7.35 23.22
C PRO A 29 3.39 6.32 22.16
N VAL A 30 3.08 5.05 22.40
CA VAL A 30 3.34 3.95 21.46
C VAL A 30 2.01 3.33 20.99
N HIS A 31 1.86 3.18 19.70
CA HIS A 31 0.70 2.56 19.04
C HIS A 31 1.12 1.35 18.22
N TYR A 32 0.39 0.25 18.35
CA TYR A 32 0.66 -1.01 17.66
C TYR A 32 -0.36 -1.25 16.54
N PHE A 33 0.12 -1.69 15.38
CA PHE A 33 -0.70 -1.95 14.20
C PHE A 33 -0.42 -3.37 13.66
N PRO A 34 -1.35 -4.35 13.84
CA PRO A 34 -2.59 -4.23 14.60
C PRO A 34 -2.34 -4.08 16.10
N PRO A 35 -3.36 -3.72 16.91
CA PRO A 35 -3.23 -3.62 18.36
C PRO A 35 -2.69 -4.92 18.96
N ALA A 36 -1.58 -4.83 19.66
CA ALA A 36 -0.90 -5.99 20.22
C ALA A 36 -1.74 -6.66 21.31
N LYS A 37 -1.80 -7.99 21.26
CA LYS A 37 -2.19 -8.81 22.42
C LYS A 37 -0.93 -9.02 23.27
N ALA A 38 -1.00 -8.64 24.55
CA ALA A 38 0.11 -8.61 25.49
C ALA A 38 1.15 -9.73 25.30
N ARG A 39 2.44 -9.37 25.15
CA ARG A 39 3.69 -10.15 25.15
C ARG A 39 4.37 -10.53 23.82
N SER A 40 3.81 -10.31 22.64
CA SER A 40 4.55 -10.50 21.38
C SER A 40 5.01 -9.17 20.75
N GLU A 41 5.05 -8.11 21.50
CA GLU A 41 4.84 -6.72 21.10
C GLU A 41 6.08 -6.01 20.57
N HIS A 42 7.24 -6.65 20.52
CA HIS A 42 8.48 -6.00 20.08
C HIS A 42 8.89 -6.34 18.65
N HIS A 43 8.12 -7.20 17.97
CA HIS A 43 8.40 -7.59 16.61
C HIS A 43 7.58 -6.72 15.64
N GLY A 44 8.24 -5.83 14.93
CA GLY A 44 7.63 -4.96 13.95
C GLY A 44 8.57 -3.83 13.55
N HIS A 45 8.16 -3.09 12.55
CA HIS A 45 8.87 -1.90 12.10
C HIS A 45 8.44 -0.68 12.91
N TRP A 46 9.42 -0.01 13.50
CA TRP A 46 9.21 1.16 14.33
C TRP A 46 9.33 2.43 13.49
N LEU A 47 8.34 3.31 13.62
CA LEU A 47 8.33 4.63 13.01
C LEU A 47 8.02 5.69 14.06
N LYS A 48 8.72 6.83 14.00
CA LYS A 48 8.34 8.03 14.73
C LYS A 48 7.51 8.90 13.80
N VAL A 49 6.30 9.23 14.23
CA VAL A 49 5.39 10.13 13.51
C VAL A 49 5.33 11.45 14.26
N ILE A 50 5.51 12.55 13.53
CA ILE A 50 5.44 13.92 14.06
C ILE A 50 4.32 14.62 13.29
N PRO A 51 3.10 14.68 13.83
CA PRO A 51 1.98 15.41 13.25
C PRO A 51 2.21 16.92 13.22
N ALA A 52 1.40 17.66 12.47
CA ALA A 52 1.45 19.13 12.43
C ALA A 52 1.28 19.78 13.81
N SER A 53 0.53 19.16 14.72
CA SER A 53 0.39 19.60 16.12
C SER A 53 1.69 19.51 16.94
N GLY A 54 2.69 18.78 16.45
CA GLY A 54 3.96 18.51 17.15
C GLY A 54 3.91 17.41 18.20
N ASN A 55 2.74 16.82 18.49
CA ASN A 55 2.57 15.75 19.46
C ASN A 55 3.02 14.41 18.88
N SER A 56 4.33 14.15 18.88
CA SER A 56 4.91 12.95 18.29
C SER A 56 4.52 11.66 19.02
N TRP A 57 4.45 10.57 18.25
CA TRP A 57 4.19 9.23 18.75
C TRP A 57 5.03 8.19 17.99
N LEU A 58 5.10 6.98 18.54
CA LEU A 58 5.79 5.83 17.93
C LEU A 58 4.76 4.83 17.43
N GLY A 59 4.91 4.42 16.18
CA GLY A 59 4.13 3.33 15.59
C GLY A 59 4.95 2.06 15.48
N VAL A 60 4.35 0.93 15.83
CA VAL A 60 4.91 -0.42 15.62
C VAL A 60 4.03 -1.15 14.65
N PHE A 61 4.55 -1.44 13.46
CA PHE A 61 3.80 -2.06 12.37
C PHE A 61 4.28 -3.49 12.15
N SER A 62 3.36 -4.45 12.22
CA SER A 62 3.66 -5.87 12.04
C SER A 62 3.24 -6.34 10.65
N GLY A 63 4.06 -7.17 10.02
CA GLY A 63 3.75 -7.84 8.77
C GLY A 63 3.16 -9.23 9.00
N ASP A 64 2.57 -9.83 7.95
CA ASP A 64 1.92 -11.14 8.05
C ASP A 64 2.39 -12.15 6.99
N ALA A 65 2.97 -11.69 5.89
CA ALA A 65 3.19 -12.57 4.73
C ALA A 65 4.65 -12.96 4.50
N GLY A 66 5.60 -12.38 5.24
CA GLY A 66 7.02 -12.59 4.99
C GLY A 66 7.48 -12.13 3.60
N LEU A 67 6.72 -11.22 2.96
CA LEU A 67 7.03 -10.66 1.64
C LEU A 67 8.06 -9.54 1.75
N SER A 68 8.84 -9.37 0.69
CA SER A 68 9.89 -8.35 0.65
C SER A 68 9.39 -6.91 0.53
N PHE A 69 8.11 -6.69 0.11
CA PHE A 69 7.60 -5.34 -0.08
C PHE A 69 7.19 -4.71 1.25
N SER A 70 7.96 -3.70 1.64
CA SER A 70 7.67 -2.85 2.80
C SER A 70 7.98 -1.41 2.44
N ARG A 71 7.04 -0.48 2.70
CA ARG A 71 7.18 0.94 2.35
C ARG A 71 6.26 1.82 3.19
N VAL A 72 6.71 3.04 3.47
CA VAL A 72 5.86 4.11 3.98
C VAL A 72 5.52 5.04 2.82
N LEU A 73 4.24 5.31 2.63
CA LEU A 73 3.70 6.05 1.50
C LEU A 73 2.86 7.23 2.03
N SER A 74 3.04 8.42 1.44
CA SER A 74 2.00 9.44 1.60
C SER A 74 0.75 9.03 0.80
N THR A 75 -0.41 9.49 1.25
CA THR A 75 -1.68 9.26 0.55
C THR A 75 -2.19 10.57 -0.04
N PRO A 76 -3.19 10.55 -0.95
CA PRO A 76 -3.85 11.77 -1.40
C PRO A 76 -4.56 12.56 -0.30
N ASN A 77 -4.80 11.95 0.87
CA ASN A 77 -5.21 12.65 2.08
C ASN A 77 -3.97 13.14 2.84
N PRO A 78 -3.74 14.47 2.97
CA PRO A 78 -2.51 15.00 3.55
C PRO A 78 -2.33 14.70 5.05
N ASP A 79 -3.40 14.28 5.73
CA ASP A 79 -3.39 13.91 7.15
C ASP A 79 -3.23 12.41 7.39
N GLN A 80 -3.15 11.61 6.31
CA GLN A 80 -3.09 10.15 6.37
C GLN A 80 -1.86 9.63 5.63
N PHE A 81 -1.27 8.57 6.14
CA PHE A 81 -0.21 7.82 5.47
C PHE A 81 -0.55 6.32 5.41
N CYS A 82 0.09 5.63 4.48
CA CYS A 82 0.00 4.20 4.33
C CYS A 82 1.34 3.57 4.70
N VAL A 83 1.32 2.57 5.59
CA VAL A 83 2.50 1.75 5.89
C VAL A 83 2.23 0.34 5.38
N VAL A 84 3.08 -0.11 4.47
CA VAL A 84 3.09 -1.50 4.05
C VAL A 84 4.26 -2.20 4.73
N VAL A 85 3.99 -3.29 5.43
CA VAL A 85 4.99 -4.14 6.07
C VAL A 85 4.76 -5.58 5.65
N GLU A 86 5.74 -6.16 4.95
CA GLU A 86 5.67 -7.56 4.49
C GLU A 86 4.34 -7.89 3.80
N GLY A 87 3.82 -6.95 2.99
CA GLY A 87 2.57 -7.09 2.26
C GLY A 87 1.30 -6.68 3.01
N ALA A 88 1.34 -6.45 4.33
CA ALA A 88 0.20 -5.91 5.09
C ALA A 88 0.18 -4.39 5.01
N ALA A 89 -0.93 -3.77 4.59
CA ALA A 89 -1.08 -2.33 4.45
C ALA A 89 -1.97 -1.75 5.57
N TYR A 90 -1.50 -0.66 6.16
CA TYR A 90 -2.17 0.08 7.23
C TYR A 90 -2.32 1.54 6.83
N LEU A 91 -3.57 2.03 6.81
CA LEU A 91 -3.89 3.45 6.62
C LEU A 91 -4.06 4.09 7.99
N VAL A 92 -3.29 5.12 8.30
CA VAL A 92 -3.24 5.72 9.63
C VAL A 92 -3.31 7.24 9.54
N PHE A 93 -4.16 7.86 10.38
CA PHE A 93 -4.18 9.32 10.52
C PHE A 93 -3.07 9.78 11.45
N ALA A 94 -2.23 10.71 10.98
CA ALA A 94 -1.07 11.18 11.71
C ALA A 94 -1.43 11.86 13.04
N GLU A 95 -2.48 12.71 13.07
CA GLU A 95 -2.97 13.39 14.27
C GLU A 95 -3.78 12.47 15.20
N ALA A 96 -4.31 11.36 14.69
CA ALA A 96 -5.21 10.50 15.44
C ALA A 96 -4.88 9.01 15.17
N PRO A 97 -3.80 8.48 15.75
CA PRO A 97 -3.34 7.10 15.47
C PRO A 97 -4.34 6.01 15.87
N SER A 98 -5.35 6.32 16.66
CA SER A 98 -6.49 5.43 16.93
C SER A 98 -7.46 5.31 15.74
N ARG A 99 -7.40 6.25 14.78
CA ARG A 99 -8.12 6.22 13.51
C ARG A 99 -7.21 5.56 12.47
N TRP A 100 -7.32 4.28 12.36
CA TRP A 100 -6.56 3.49 11.39
C TRP A 100 -7.43 2.37 10.85
N GLU A 101 -7.05 1.84 9.70
CA GLU A 101 -7.63 0.62 9.13
C GLU A 101 -6.54 -0.24 8.51
N ARG A 102 -6.73 -1.55 8.56
CA ARG A 102 -5.97 -2.47 7.73
C ARG A 102 -6.67 -2.55 6.39
N PHE A 103 -5.93 -2.30 5.33
CA PHE A 103 -6.49 -2.36 3.99
C PHE A 103 -6.64 -3.82 3.56
N ASP A 104 -7.84 -4.20 3.06
CA ASP A 104 -8.16 -5.60 2.75
C ASP A 104 -7.44 -6.16 1.52
N LEU A 105 -6.75 -5.31 0.76
CA LEU A 105 -5.92 -5.78 -0.35
C LEU A 105 -4.67 -6.47 0.19
N PHE A 106 -4.61 -7.79 0.09
CA PHE A 106 -3.52 -8.59 0.65
C PHE A 106 -3.11 -9.73 -0.28
N PRO A 107 -1.83 -10.02 -0.44
CA PRO A 107 -0.72 -9.19 0.01
C PRO A 107 -0.44 -8.03 -0.96
N VAL A 108 -0.06 -6.88 -0.43
CA VAL A 108 0.43 -5.77 -1.26
C VAL A 108 1.86 -6.07 -1.70
N THR A 109 2.09 -6.05 -3.00
CA THR A 109 3.38 -6.39 -3.63
C THR A 109 4.09 -5.20 -4.25
N GLY A 110 3.39 -4.07 -4.38
CA GLY A 110 3.93 -2.84 -4.96
C GLY A 110 3.01 -1.65 -4.75
N ALA A 111 3.52 -0.46 -5.05
CA ALA A 111 2.77 0.79 -5.02
C ALA A 111 3.28 1.77 -6.08
N CYS A 112 2.38 2.63 -6.56
CA CYS A 112 2.69 3.72 -7.49
C CYS A 112 1.82 4.92 -7.17
N ALA A 113 2.42 6.10 -6.97
CA ALA A 113 1.68 7.34 -6.82
C ALA A 113 1.41 7.98 -8.17
N ILE A 114 0.20 8.51 -8.37
CA ILE A 114 -0.22 9.31 -9.53
C ILE A 114 -0.76 10.66 -9.00
N PRO A 115 0.14 11.60 -8.65
CA PRO A 115 -0.24 12.85 -7.98
C PRO A 115 -1.21 13.70 -8.76
N GLU A 116 -1.09 13.75 -10.09
CA GLU A 116 -1.97 14.50 -10.98
C GLU A 116 -3.42 14.00 -10.97
N SER A 117 -3.62 12.72 -10.63
CA SER A 117 -4.96 12.12 -10.46
C SER A 117 -5.41 12.07 -9.01
N GLY A 118 -4.55 12.42 -8.06
CA GLY A 118 -4.82 12.27 -6.64
C GLY A 118 -5.05 10.82 -6.23
N LEU A 119 -4.29 9.87 -6.81
CA LEU A 119 -4.44 8.44 -6.56
C LEU A 119 -3.12 7.81 -6.12
N LEU A 120 -3.18 6.99 -5.08
CA LEU A 120 -2.15 6.03 -4.71
C LEU A 120 -2.62 4.64 -5.15
N ILE A 121 -1.89 4.04 -6.06
CA ILE A 121 -2.17 2.69 -6.56
C ILE A 121 -1.39 1.68 -5.72
N LEU A 122 -2.07 0.69 -5.19
CA LEU A 122 -1.49 -0.49 -4.56
C LEU A 122 -1.71 -1.70 -5.46
N THR A 123 -0.73 -2.58 -5.53
CA THR A 123 -0.80 -3.82 -6.33
C THR A 123 -0.75 -5.05 -5.44
N THR A 124 -1.40 -6.11 -5.88
CA THR A 124 -1.17 -7.49 -5.41
C THR A 124 -0.47 -8.27 -6.51
N PHE A 125 -0.42 -9.60 -6.38
CA PHE A 125 0.07 -10.47 -7.46
C PHE A 125 -0.73 -10.35 -8.77
N HIS A 126 -2.00 -9.93 -8.71
CA HIS A 126 -2.91 -10.02 -9.85
C HIS A 126 -3.97 -8.93 -9.96
N LYS A 127 -4.03 -7.99 -9.01
CA LYS A 127 -5.01 -6.90 -8.97
C LYS A 127 -4.36 -5.58 -8.60
N LEU A 128 -5.04 -4.49 -8.96
CA LEU A 128 -4.74 -3.14 -8.53
C LEU A 128 -5.89 -2.59 -7.67
N ALA A 129 -5.56 -1.69 -6.76
CA ALA A 129 -6.53 -0.86 -6.04
C ALA A 129 -6.05 0.58 -6.00
N ALA A 130 -6.96 1.53 -6.15
CA ALA A 130 -6.67 2.95 -6.05
C ALA A 130 -7.23 3.55 -4.77
N LEU A 131 -6.38 4.22 -4.02
CA LEU A 131 -6.73 5.04 -2.88
C LEU A 131 -6.75 6.52 -3.28
N GLY A 132 -7.85 7.19 -2.98
CA GLY A 132 -8.00 8.63 -3.08
C GLY A 132 -7.97 9.30 -1.70
N ALA A 133 -8.29 10.60 -1.65
CA ALA A 133 -8.29 11.37 -0.41
C ALA A 133 -9.33 10.88 0.63
N THR A 134 -10.37 10.19 0.20
CA THR A 134 -11.46 9.68 1.07
C THR A 134 -11.42 8.17 1.30
N GLY A 135 -10.36 7.48 0.85
CA GLY A 135 -10.20 6.04 0.96
C GLY A 135 -10.22 5.33 -0.41
N LEU A 136 -10.66 4.08 -0.43
CA LEU A 136 -10.74 3.26 -1.65
C LEU A 136 -11.65 3.89 -2.69
N VAL A 137 -11.12 4.09 -3.90
CA VAL A 137 -11.85 4.61 -5.06
C VAL A 137 -12.35 3.46 -5.93
N TRP A 138 -11.45 2.52 -6.25
CA TRP A 138 -11.77 1.34 -7.03
C TRP A 138 -10.77 0.19 -6.76
N GLU A 139 -11.21 -1.03 -7.05
CA GLU A 139 -10.36 -2.20 -7.27
C GLU A 139 -10.54 -2.68 -8.71
N SER A 140 -9.45 -3.09 -9.36
CA SER A 140 -9.53 -3.69 -10.68
C SER A 140 -10.08 -5.13 -10.58
N PRO A 141 -10.67 -5.66 -11.66
CA PRO A 141 -10.71 -7.09 -11.87
C PRO A 141 -9.30 -7.69 -11.83
N ARG A 142 -9.20 -9.01 -11.85
CA ARG A 142 -7.91 -9.67 -12.06
C ARG A 142 -7.35 -9.28 -13.43
N VAL A 143 -6.10 -8.77 -13.47
CA VAL A 143 -5.44 -8.31 -14.69
C VAL A 143 -4.39 -9.30 -15.22
N CYS A 144 -3.90 -10.20 -14.37
CA CYS A 144 -2.97 -11.27 -14.71
C CYS A 144 -3.12 -12.45 -13.75
N TRP A 145 -2.36 -13.53 -13.95
CA TRP A 145 -2.33 -14.64 -13.01
C TRP A 145 -1.42 -14.36 -11.81
N ASP A 146 -0.24 -13.78 -12.06
CA ASP A 146 0.79 -13.54 -11.06
C ASP A 146 1.80 -12.49 -11.55
N ASP A 147 2.76 -12.10 -10.68
CA ASP A 147 3.92 -11.24 -10.96
C ASP A 147 3.53 -9.88 -11.58
N LEU A 148 2.45 -9.28 -11.10
CA LEU A 148 1.97 -7.98 -11.56
C LEU A 148 2.99 -6.89 -11.30
N ARG A 149 3.38 -6.16 -12.34
CA ARG A 149 4.32 -5.04 -12.29
C ARG A 149 3.80 -3.87 -13.11
N ILE A 150 3.68 -2.70 -12.48
CA ILE A 150 3.41 -1.46 -13.20
C ILE A 150 4.70 -1.02 -13.90
N THR A 151 4.62 -0.72 -15.18
CA THR A 151 5.72 -0.18 -15.99
C THR A 151 5.56 1.30 -16.30
N GLN A 152 4.30 1.76 -16.41
CA GLN A 152 3.94 3.15 -16.62
C GLN A 152 2.59 3.44 -15.97
N ALA A 153 2.45 4.64 -15.40
CA ALA A 153 1.18 5.13 -14.88
C ALA A 153 1.09 6.64 -15.08
N ASP A 154 -0.06 7.11 -15.52
CA ASP A 154 -0.39 8.51 -15.70
C ASP A 154 -1.89 8.78 -15.37
N GLY A 155 -2.35 9.99 -15.59
CA GLY A 155 -3.74 10.40 -15.32
C GLY A 155 -4.82 9.73 -16.17
N GLU A 156 -4.44 8.98 -17.21
CA GLU A 156 -5.37 8.34 -18.14
C GLU A 156 -5.35 6.81 -17.99
N ARG A 157 -4.16 6.21 -17.86
CA ARG A 157 -3.98 4.77 -17.85
C ARG A 157 -2.81 4.30 -16.98
N ILE A 158 -2.92 3.06 -16.53
CA ILE A 158 -1.88 2.32 -15.84
C ILE A 158 -1.54 1.11 -16.70
N GLU A 159 -0.29 1.00 -17.10
CA GLU A 159 0.21 -0.10 -17.94
C GLU A 159 1.22 -0.93 -17.17
N GLY A 160 1.31 -2.19 -17.53
CA GLY A 160 2.26 -3.08 -16.90
C GLY A 160 2.32 -4.45 -17.53
N THR A 161 3.08 -5.31 -16.86
CA THR A 161 3.23 -6.72 -17.23
C THR A 161 2.80 -7.62 -16.08
N GLY A 162 2.54 -8.86 -16.42
CA GLY A 162 2.24 -9.93 -15.48
C GLY A 162 2.45 -11.28 -16.14
N TYR A 163 2.30 -12.32 -15.33
CA TYR A 163 2.41 -13.69 -15.79
C TYR A 163 1.03 -14.26 -16.11
N ASP A 164 0.92 -14.95 -17.27
CA ASP A 164 -0.24 -15.75 -17.63
C ASP A 164 0.24 -17.09 -18.22
N PRO A 165 0.02 -18.22 -17.51
CA PRO A 165 0.47 -19.52 -17.96
C PRO A 165 -0.23 -20.02 -19.22
N THR A 166 -1.33 -19.40 -19.62
CA THR A 166 -2.09 -19.77 -20.83
C THR A 166 -1.56 -19.11 -22.09
N ASN A 167 -0.67 -18.12 -21.96
CA ASN A 167 -0.06 -17.41 -23.07
C ASN A 167 1.30 -17.99 -23.46
N THR A 168 1.71 -17.74 -24.71
CA THR A 168 3.07 -18.03 -25.20
C THR A 168 3.56 -16.83 -26.00
N PRO A 169 4.52 -16.03 -25.49
CA PRO A 169 5.19 -16.16 -24.18
C PRO A 169 4.22 -15.94 -23.01
N SER A 170 4.58 -16.47 -21.85
CA SER A 170 3.76 -16.36 -20.64
C SER A 170 3.75 -14.96 -19.99
N GLU A 171 4.60 -14.05 -20.46
CA GLU A 171 4.49 -12.63 -20.11
C GLU A 171 3.34 -12.01 -20.90
N MET A 172 2.49 -11.31 -20.19
CA MET A 172 1.38 -10.57 -20.76
C MET A 172 1.44 -9.10 -20.38
N HIS A 173 0.86 -8.26 -21.21
CA HIS A 173 0.68 -6.83 -20.92
C HIS A 173 -0.76 -6.57 -20.47
N PHE A 174 -0.92 -5.65 -19.54
CA PHE A 174 -2.22 -5.11 -19.17
C PHE A 174 -2.23 -3.60 -19.32
N SER A 175 -3.41 -3.05 -19.52
CA SER A 175 -3.68 -1.61 -19.47
C SER A 175 -5.04 -1.41 -18.83
N VAL A 176 -5.11 -0.55 -17.80
CA VAL A 176 -6.35 -0.22 -17.10
C VAL A 176 -6.54 1.29 -17.08
N ASP A 177 -7.78 1.72 -17.14
CA ASP A 177 -8.17 3.12 -17.00
C ASP A 177 -7.89 3.59 -15.57
N THR A 178 -7.16 4.69 -15.42
CA THR A 178 -6.72 5.20 -14.11
C THR A 178 -7.88 5.64 -13.22
N LYS A 179 -9.00 6.08 -13.80
CA LYS A 179 -10.16 6.60 -13.04
C LYS A 179 -11.08 5.49 -12.56
N THR A 180 -11.13 4.37 -13.27
CA THR A 180 -12.13 3.31 -13.02
C THR A 180 -11.53 1.95 -12.69
N GLY A 181 -10.24 1.73 -12.94
CA GLY A 181 -9.59 0.43 -12.78
C GLY A 181 -10.04 -0.64 -13.79
N GLN A 182 -10.85 -0.26 -14.78
CA GLN A 182 -11.33 -1.19 -15.80
C GLN A 182 -10.26 -1.44 -16.86
N SER A 183 -10.23 -2.68 -17.39
CA SER A 183 -9.32 -3.04 -18.46
C SER A 183 -9.60 -2.25 -19.72
N LEU A 184 -8.56 -1.67 -20.31
CA LEU A 184 -8.59 -1.04 -21.64
C LEU A 184 -8.24 -2.02 -22.76
N LEU A 185 -7.74 -3.20 -22.41
CA LEU A 185 -7.46 -4.30 -23.33
C LEU A 185 -8.60 -5.32 -23.30
N PRO A 186 -8.86 -6.04 -24.40
CA PRO A 186 -9.79 -7.16 -24.38
C PRO A 186 -9.42 -8.15 -23.27
N ALA A 187 -10.42 -8.64 -22.53
CA ALA A 187 -10.19 -9.70 -21.54
C ALA A 187 -9.52 -10.90 -22.25
N PRO A 188 -8.46 -11.47 -21.67
CA PRO A 188 -7.87 -12.69 -22.22
C PRO A 188 -8.96 -13.78 -22.26
N LEU A 189 -9.05 -14.45 -23.40
CA LEU A 189 -10.01 -15.53 -23.59
C LEU A 189 -9.48 -16.81 -22.96
N SER A 190 -10.35 -17.56 -22.29
CA SER A 190 -10.04 -18.94 -21.89
C SER A 190 -9.79 -19.79 -23.13
N ILE A 191 -9.14 -20.93 -22.95
CA ILE A 191 -8.95 -21.95 -24.01
C ILE A 191 -10.30 -22.41 -24.60
N HIS A 192 -11.42 -22.12 -23.95
CA HIS A 192 -12.77 -22.42 -24.41
C HIS A 192 -13.55 -21.18 -24.89
N GLY A 193 -12.87 -20.02 -25.09
CA GLY A 193 -13.50 -18.80 -25.63
C GLY A 193 -14.31 -17.97 -24.64
N ASN A 194 -14.36 -18.35 -23.38
CA ASN A 194 -15.01 -17.57 -22.33
C ASN A 194 -14.00 -16.65 -21.60
N PRO A 195 -14.40 -15.45 -21.12
CA PRO A 195 -13.54 -14.63 -20.26
C PRO A 195 -13.12 -15.42 -19.01
N ILE A 196 -11.85 -15.32 -18.64
CA ILE A 196 -11.31 -16.07 -17.49
C ILE A 196 -11.71 -15.40 -16.15
N TRP A 197 -12.20 -14.14 -16.19
CA TRP A 197 -12.63 -13.33 -15.03
C TRP A 197 -13.70 -12.29 -15.38
#